data_2a03b7419da74ca76c442fa6e55ab0c1
#
_entry.id   2a03b7419da74ca76c442fa6e55ab0c1
#
_cell.length_a   1.000
_cell.length_b   1.000
_cell.length_c   1.000
_cell.angle_alpha   90.00
_cell.angle_beta   90.00
_cell.angle_gamma   90.00
#
_symmetry.space_group_name_H-M   'P 1'
#
loop_
_entity.id
_entity.type
_entity.pdbx_description
1 polymer ?
#
loop_
_entity_poly.entity_id
_entity_poly.type
_entity_poly.pdbx_seq_one_letter_code
_entity_poly.pdbx_strand_id
1 'polypeptide(L)'
;MFVIDQVPYLAALKQAEASVATAEANEATAKLTLEGKESLYKDKVISDFELRTARNNYQSAQASLMQAQAELVNARNNLSYTEIKSPVDGYAGMTSYRIGALVTSGMTEPLIRVSDNSQMYVYFSMTEKQVLSLTAQYGSL
;
A
#
# COMPACT_ATOMS: atom_id res chain seq x y z
N MET A 1 -6.70 -16.86 5.27
CA MET A 1 -5.58 -16.18 4.60
C MET A 1 -5.31 -16.90 3.30
N PHE A 2 -5.25 -16.18 2.18
CA PHE A 2 -4.84 -16.72 0.89
C PHE A 2 -3.54 -16.02 0.46
N VAL A 3 -2.69 -16.75 -0.24
CA VAL A 3 -1.46 -16.23 -0.82
C VAL A 3 -1.50 -16.49 -2.32
N ILE A 4 -1.40 -15.43 -3.10
CA ILE A 4 -1.27 -15.48 -4.56
C ILE A 4 0.21 -15.68 -4.89
N ASP A 5 0.55 -16.24 -6.07
CA ASP A 5 1.94 -16.41 -6.48
C ASP A 5 2.72 -15.08 -6.38
N GLN A 6 3.70 -15.06 -5.48
CA GLN A 6 4.48 -13.86 -5.15
C GLN A 6 5.74 -13.71 -6.01
N VAL A 7 6.14 -14.73 -6.75
CA VAL A 7 7.42 -14.73 -7.50
C VAL A 7 7.57 -13.53 -8.42
N PRO A 8 6.60 -13.19 -9.28
CA PRO A 8 6.73 -12.04 -10.17
C PRO A 8 6.75 -10.70 -9.40
N TYR A 9 6.01 -10.59 -8.30
CA TYR A 9 5.94 -9.38 -7.48
C TYR A 9 7.22 -9.16 -6.67
N LEU A 10 7.84 -10.23 -6.17
CA LEU A 10 9.15 -10.18 -5.51
C LEU A 10 10.27 -9.77 -6.49
N ALA A 11 10.21 -10.25 -7.72
CA ALA A 11 11.15 -9.84 -8.76
C ALA A 11 11.00 -8.33 -9.08
N ALA A 12 9.75 -7.85 -9.22
CA ALA A 12 9.47 -6.44 -9.46
C ALA A 12 9.91 -5.56 -8.28
N LEU A 13 9.71 -6.03 -7.03
CA LEU A 13 10.19 -5.32 -5.84
C LEU A 13 11.71 -5.18 -5.84
N LYS A 14 12.44 -6.28 -6.09
CA LYS A 14 13.92 -6.24 -6.17
C LYS A 14 14.43 -5.32 -7.29
N GLN A 15 13.73 -5.31 -8.43
CA GLN A 15 14.07 -4.39 -9.52
C GLN A 15 13.88 -2.93 -9.10
N ALA A 16 12.78 -2.60 -8.41
CA ALA A 16 12.53 -1.26 -7.91
C ALA A 16 13.55 -0.85 -6.83
N GLU A 17 13.94 -1.77 -5.94
CA GLU A 17 15.01 -1.54 -4.94
C GLU A 17 16.35 -1.23 -5.61
N ALA A 18 16.71 -1.97 -6.67
CA ALA A 18 17.93 -1.69 -7.43
C ALA A 18 17.88 -0.33 -8.14
N SER A 19 16.71 0.06 -8.66
CA SER A 19 16.50 1.38 -9.28
C SER A 19 16.69 2.52 -8.27
N VAL A 20 16.18 2.37 -7.05
CA VAL A 20 16.38 3.34 -5.95
C VAL A 20 17.86 3.45 -5.62
N ALA A 21 18.56 2.32 -5.42
CA ALA A 21 20.00 2.34 -5.11
C ALA A 21 20.82 3.04 -6.20
N THR A 22 20.47 2.85 -7.47
CA THR A 22 21.12 3.54 -8.60
C THR A 22 20.83 5.05 -8.56
N ALA A 23 19.59 5.44 -8.31
CA ALA A 23 19.19 6.83 -8.23
C ALA A 23 19.84 7.55 -7.02
N GLU A 24 19.98 6.88 -5.87
CA GLU A 24 20.69 7.36 -4.68
C GLU A 24 22.19 7.62 -4.99
N ALA A 25 22.84 6.68 -5.69
CA ALA A 25 24.24 6.86 -6.09
C ALA A 25 24.42 8.04 -7.06
N ASN A 26 23.48 8.23 -7.98
CA ASN A 26 23.50 9.37 -8.91
C ASN A 26 23.25 10.69 -8.19
N GLU A 27 22.30 10.73 -7.24
CA GLU A 27 22.02 11.91 -6.42
C GLU A 27 23.24 12.28 -5.58
N ALA A 28 23.87 11.31 -4.92
CA ALA A 28 25.07 11.52 -4.13
C ALA A 28 26.23 12.07 -4.96
N THR A 29 26.41 11.56 -6.19
CA THR A 29 27.44 12.06 -7.12
C THR A 29 27.16 13.49 -7.57
N ALA A 30 25.90 13.80 -7.91
CA ALA A 30 25.49 15.15 -8.30
C ALA A 30 25.62 16.14 -7.14
N LYS A 31 25.32 15.71 -5.92
CA LYS A 31 25.49 16.49 -4.70
C LYS A 31 26.97 16.83 -4.44
N LEU A 32 27.84 15.83 -4.51
CA LEU A 32 29.27 16.03 -4.35
C LEU A 32 29.84 17.00 -5.42
N THR A 33 29.37 16.87 -6.67
CA THR A 33 29.73 17.78 -7.74
C THR A 33 29.28 19.20 -7.46
N LEU A 34 28.07 19.39 -6.97
CA LEU A 34 27.54 20.71 -6.59
C LEU A 34 28.37 21.33 -5.46
N GLU A 35 28.64 20.58 -4.38
CA GLU A 35 29.42 21.02 -3.25
C GLU A 35 30.83 21.48 -3.68
N GLY A 36 31.49 20.70 -4.58
CA GLY A 36 32.76 21.07 -5.16
C GLY A 36 32.70 22.36 -5.99
N LYS A 37 31.65 22.50 -6.81
CA LYS A 37 31.43 23.73 -7.61
C LYS A 37 31.09 24.94 -6.73
N GLU A 38 30.35 24.75 -5.63
CA GLU A 38 30.09 25.84 -4.67
C GLU A 38 31.37 26.34 -3.99
N SER A 39 32.31 25.46 -3.66
CA SER A 39 33.62 25.85 -3.13
C SER A 39 34.42 26.65 -4.16
N LEU A 40 34.54 26.16 -5.38
CA LEU A 40 35.25 26.85 -6.47
C LEU A 40 34.64 28.21 -6.84
N TYR A 41 33.33 28.33 -6.72
CA TYR A 41 32.63 29.60 -6.94
C TYR A 41 32.93 30.62 -5.84
N LYS A 42 33.02 30.21 -4.58
CA LYS A 42 33.46 31.09 -3.47
C LYS A 42 34.85 31.63 -3.70
N ASP A 43 35.73 30.81 -4.28
CA ASP A 43 37.11 31.20 -4.64
C ASP A 43 37.17 31.95 -5.97
N LYS A 44 36.01 32.26 -6.59
CA LYS A 44 35.89 32.98 -7.88
C LYS A 44 36.60 32.28 -9.06
N VAL A 45 36.75 30.96 -9.01
CA VAL A 45 37.40 30.14 -10.04
C VAL A 45 36.47 29.79 -11.19
N ILE A 46 35.16 29.66 -10.90
CA ILE A 46 34.14 29.26 -11.88
C ILE A 46 33.07 30.35 -12.08
N SER A 47 32.34 30.25 -13.20
CA SER A 47 31.24 31.15 -13.54
C SER A 47 29.95 30.80 -12.80
N ASP A 48 29.04 31.78 -12.65
CA ASP A 48 27.68 31.56 -12.14
C ASP A 48 26.91 30.53 -13.01
N PHE A 49 27.16 30.50 -14.30
CA PHE A 49 26.54 29.52 -15.20
C PHE A 49 26.91 28.08 -14.83
N GLU A 50 28.19 27.82 -14.52
CA GLU A 50 28.61 26.47 -14.12
C GLU A 50 28.02 26.05 -12.79
N LEU A 51 27.91 26.95 -11.82
CA LEU A 51 27.28 26.68 -10.55
C LEU A 51 25.78 26.35 -10.72
N ARG A 52 25.07 27.15 -11.52
CA ARG A 52 23.65 26.89 -11.82
C ARG A 52 23.44 25.57 -12.53
N THR A 53 24.33 25.22 -13.45
CA THR A 53 24.27 23.93 -14.15
C THR A 53 24.44 22.77 -13.18
N ALA A 54 25.39 22.83 -12.26
CA ALA A 54 25.57 21.81 -11.23
C ALA A 54 24.34 21.68 -10.30
N ARG A 55 23.75 22.84 -9.92
CA ARG A 55 22.52 22.86 -9.10
C ARG A 55 21.33 22.23 -9.83
N ASN A 56 21.13 22.53 -11.10
CA ASN A 56 20.07 21.94 -11.91
C ASN A 56 20.27 20.43 -12.08
N ASN A 57 21.51 19.97 -12.25
CA ASN A 57 21.84 18.55 -12.32
C ASN A 57 21.51 17.82 -11.01
N TYR A 58 21.85 18.44 -9.87
CA TYR A 58 21.48 17.89 -8.56
C TYR A 58 19.96 17.81 -8.38
N GLN A 59 19.22 18.86 -8.73
CA GLN A 59 17.75 18.84 -8.68
C GLN A 59 17.14 17.76 -9.58
N SER A 60 17.71 17.57 -10.78
CA SER A 60 17.27 16.49 -11.68
C SER A 60 17.52 15.10 -11.09
N ALA A 61 18.70 14.88 -10.50
CA ALA A 61 19.01 13.62 -9.83
C ALA A 61 18.08 13.37 -8.62
N GLN A 62 17.77 14.39 -7.85
CA GLN A 62 16.83 14.32 -6.73
C GLN A 62 15.42 13.98 -7.21
N ALA A 63 14.95 14.57 -8.31
CA ALA A 63 13.65 14.24 -8.90
C ALA A 63 13.60 12.77 -9.38
N SER A 64 14.69 12.27 -9.98
CA SER A 64 14.82 10.88 -10.39
C SER A 64 14.81 9.92 -9.20
N LEU A 65 15.43 10.29 -8.08
CA LEU A 65 15.35 9.51 -6.84
C LEU A 65 13.93 9.44 -6.31
N MET A 66 13.21 10.56 -6.26
CA MET A 66 11.79 10.57 -5.84
C MET A 66 10.92 9.70 -6.74
N GLN A 67 11.16 9.69 -8.04
CA GLN A 67 10.45 8.82 -8.98
C GLN A 67 10.73 7.35 -8.66
N ALA A 68 11.98 6.95 -8.51
CA ALA A 68 12.35 5.56 -8.17
C ALA A 68 11.76 5.11 -6.84
N GLN A 69 11.72 6.00 -5.83
CA GLN A 69 11.07 5.72 -4.55
C GLN A 69 9.56 5.51 -4.69
N ALA A 70 8.88 6.27 -5.54
CA ALA A 70 7.45 6.07 -5.81
C ALA A 70 7.19 4.72 -6.50
N GLU A 71 8.05 4.30 -7.43
CA GLU A 71 7.99 2.99 -8.06
C GLU A 71 8.21 1.86 -7.05
N LEU A 72 9.14 2.02 -6.12
CA LEU A 72 9.36 1.08 -5.01
C LEU A 72 8.11 0.93 -4.13
N VAL A 73 7.46 2.04 -3.77
CA VAL A 73 6.20 2.00 -3.00
C VAL A 73 5.12 1.24 -3.77
N ASN A 74 4.98 1.47 -5.08
CA ASN A 74 4.02 0.76 -5.91
C ASN A 74 4.31 -0.75 -5.97
N ALA A 75 5.59 -1.14 -6.16
CA ALA A 75 5.99 -2.55 -6.18
C ALA A 75 5.71 -3.22 -4.83
N ARG A 76 5.96 -2.53 -3.72
CA ARG A 76 5.69 -3.02 -2.36
C ARG A 76 4.20 -3.19 -2.10
N ASN A 77 3.37 -2.25 -2.55
CA ASN A 77 1.92 -2.34 -2.45
C ASN A 77 1.38 -3.52 -3.28
N ASN A 78 1.87 -3.69 -4.51
CA ASN A 78 1.48 -4.82 -5.35
C ASN A 78 1.83 -6.17 -4.71
N LEU A 79 2.98 -6.28 -4.06
CA LEU A 79 3.35 -7.47 -3.29
C LEU A 79 2.40 -7.66 -2.10
N SER A 80 2.02 -6.61 -1.39
CA SER A 80 1.12 -6.72 -0.24
C SER A 80 -0.27 -7.24 -0.64
N TYR A 81 -0.75 -6.93 -1.83
CA TYR A 81 -2.03 -7.42 -2.35
C TYR A 81 -2.03 -8.92 -2.69
N THR A 82 -0.85 -9.55 -2.76
CA THR A 82 -0.77 -11.01 -2.91
C THR A 82 -1.11 -11.77 -1.63
N GLU A 83 -1.06 -11.09 -0.47
CA GLU A 83 -1.47 -11.64 0.82
C GLU A 83 -2.88 -11.16 1.17
N ILE A 84 -3.87 -12.00 0.87
CA ILE A 84 -5.26 -11.68 1.16
C ILE A 84 -5.58 -12.06 2.60
N LYS A 85 -5.85 -11.06 3.42
CA LYS A 85 -6.26 -11.19 4.82
C LYS A 85 -7.73 -10.79 4.97
N SER A 86 -8.39 -11.33 6.00
CA SER A 86 -9.75 -10.88 6.33
C SER A 86 -9.71 -9.46 6.90
N PRO A 87 -10.58 -8.55 6.44
CA PRO A 87 -10.70 -7.20 7.02
C PRO A 87 -11.45 -7.18 8.36
N VAL A 88 -12.14 -8.29 8.70
CA VAL A 88 -12.94 -8.44 9.92
C VAL A 88 -12.59 -9.74 10.60
N ASP A 89 -12.71 -9.77 11.92
CA ASP A 89 -12.66 -11.00 12.71
C ASP A 89 -14.01 -11.70 12.61
N GLY A 90 -13.99 -13.05 12.51
CA GLY A 90 -15.25 -13.79 12.39
C GLY A 90 -15.04 -15.21 11.90
N TYR A 91 -16.15 -15.86 11.54
CA TYR A 91 -16.16 -17.22 11.05
C TYR A 91 -16.02 -17.26 9.52
N ALA A 92 -15.01 -18.00 9.07
CA ALA A 92 -14.78 -18.23 7.65
C ALA A 92 -15.71 -19.33 7.14
N GLY A 93 -16.41 -19.06 6.06
CA GLY A 93 -17.23 -20.04 5.35
C GLY A 93 -16.40 -21.03 4.54
N MET A 94 -17.07 -21.87 3.76
CA MET A 94 -16.38 -22.78 2.83
C MET A 94 -15.81 -22.00 1.65
N THR A 95 -14.59 -22.35 1.25
CA THR A 95 -13.99 -21.86 0.01
C THR A 95 -14.21 -22.85 -1.11
N SER A 96 -14.58 -22.34 -2.30
CA SER A 96 -14.69 -23.14 -3.53
C SER A 96 -13.35 -23.32 -4.25
N TYR A 97 -12.33 -22.56 -3.84
CA TYR A 97 -11.02 -22.52 -4.52
C TYR A 97 -10.01 -23.42 -3.81
N ARG A 98 -9.23 -24.15 -4.62
CA ARG A 98 -8.13 -25.01 -4.16
C ARG A 98 -6.79 -24.37 -4.52
N ILE A 99 -5.73 -24.84 -3.90
CA ILE A 99 -4.36 -24.45 -4.24
C ILE A 99 -4.12 -24.72 -5.74
N GLY A 100 -3.60 -23.73 -6.45
CA GLY A 100 -3.39 -23.76 -7.90
C GLY A 100 -4.56 -23.23 -8.73
N ALA A 101 -5.67 -22.82 -8.11
CA ALA A 101 -6.76 -22.17 -8.83
C ALA A 101 -6.36 -20.78 -9.33
N LEU A 102 -6.74 -20.45 -10.55
CA LEU A 102 -6.54 -19.11 -11.11
C LEU A 102 -7.55 -18.13 -10.48
N VAL A 103 -7.05 -17.01 -9.96
CA VAL A 103 -7.86 -15.91 -9.45
C VAL A 103 -7.63 -14.65 -10.27
N THR A 104 -8.71 -13.96 -10.60
CA THR A 104 -8.69 -12.71 -11.38
C THR A 104 -9.60 -11.67 -10.74
N SER A 105 -9.33 -10.39 -10.99
CA SER A 105 -10.14 -9.28 -10.45
C SER A 105 -11.58 -9.23 -10.97
N GLY A 106 -11.90 -9.97 -12.03
CA GLY A 106 -13.24 -10.04 -12.63
C GLY A 106 -14.11 -11.20 -12.15
N MET A 107 -13.72 -11.93 -11.11
CA MET A 107 -14.48 -13.09 -10.61
C MET A 107 -15.78 -12.64 -9.95
N THR A 108 -16.86 -13.33 -10.28
CA THR A 108 -18.19 -13.10 -9.68
C THR A 108 -18.34 -13.75 -8.29
N GLU A 109 -17.58 -14.82 -8.03
CA GLU A 109 -17.61 -15.49 -6.72
C GLU A 109 -16.49 -14.98 -5.82
N PRO A 110 -16.78 -14.69 -4.54
CA PRO A 110 -15.76 -14.31 -3.58
C PRO A 110 -14.85 -15.50 -3.24
N LEU A 111 -13.58 -15.25 -2.94
CA LEU A 111 -12.63 -16.29 -2.49
C LEU A 111 -13.10 -17.00 -1.24
N ILE A 112 -13.67 -16.25 -0.31
CA ILE A 112 -14.27 -16.75 0.94
C ILE A 112 -15.22 -15.69 1.47
N ARG A 113 -16.22 -16.13 2.22
CA ARG A 113 -17.12 -15.27 3.00
C ARG A 113 -16.72 -15.35 4.46
N VAL A 114 -16.53 -14.20 5.09
CA VAL A 114 -16.30 -14.10 6.54
C VAL A 114 -17.48 -13.38 7.15
N SER A 115 -18.07 -13.98 8.18
CA SER A 115 -19.21 -13.42 8.92
C SER A 115 -18.76 -13.03 10.32
N ASP A 116 -18.91 -11.77 10.65
CA ASP A 116 -18.78 -11.32 12.03
C ASP A 116 -20.11 -11.60 12.76
N ASN A 117 -20.05 -12.51 13.71
CA ASN A 117 -21.20 -12.91 14.54
C ASN A 117 -21.10 -12.34 15.97
N SER A 118 -20.28 -11.32 16.19
CA SER A 118 -20.12 -10.68 17.50
C SER A 118 -21.40 -9.98 17.95
N GLN A 119 -22.19 -9.47 17.01
CA GLN A 119 -23.49 -8.86 17.26
C GLN A 119 -24.52 -9.44 16.29
N MET A 120 -25.66 -9.86 16.85
CA MET A 120 -26.79 -10.36 16.06
C MET A 120 -28.02 -9.51 16.35
N TYR A 121 -28.73 -9.15 15.29
CA TYR A 121 -30.03 -8.52 15.39
C TYR A 121 -31.13 -9.59 15.32
N VAL A 122 -31.97 -9.64 16.34
CA VAL A 122 -33.14 -10.53 16.38
C VAL A 122 -34.38 -9.70 16.12
N TYR A 123 -35.07 -9.98 15.03
CA TYR A 123 -36.35 -9.35 14.69
C TYR A 123 -37.46 -10.30 15.10
N PHE A 124 -38.40 -9.82 15.94
CA PHE A 124 -39.56 -10.56 16.33
C PHE A 124 -40.79 -9.66 16.28
N SER A 125 -41.94 -10.26 15.96
CA SER A 125 -43.23 -9.57 15.91
C SER A 125 -44.01 -9.89 17.17
N MET A 126 -44.57 -8.87 17.78
CA MET A 126 -45.45 -9.04 18.96
C MET A 126 -46.79 -8.39 18.67
N THR A 127 -47.84 -8.95 19.23
CA THR A 127 -49.15 -8.32 19.21
C THR A 127 -49.19 -7.19 20.24
N GLU A 128 -50.06 -6.20 20.02
CA GLU A 128 -50.24 -5.06 20.94
C GLU A 128 -50.51 -5.53 22.39
N LYS A 129 -51.30 -6.57 22.56
CA LYS A 129 -51.60 -7.17 23.86
C LYS A 129 -50.36 -7.74 24.55
N GLN A 130 -49.43 -8.31 23.82
CA GLN A 130 -48.17 -8.83 24.34
C GLN A 130 -47.23 -7.69 24.75
N VAL A 131 -47.16 -6.64 23.94
CA VAL A 131 -46.36 -5.44 24.25
C VAL A 131 -46.88 -4.79 25.55
N LEU A 132 -48.19 -4.58 25.69
CA LEU A 132 -48.79 -4.02 26.87
C LEU A 132 -48.55 -4.85 28.12
N SER A 133 -48.63 -6.18 28.02
CA SER A 133 -48.34 -7.06 29.15
C SER A 133 -46.89 -7.04 29.58
N LEU A 134 -45.96 -6.96 28.62
CA LEU A 134 -44.51 -6.83 28.88
C LEU A 134 -44.17 -5.50 29.54
N THR A 135 -44.69 -4.41 29.01
CA THR A 135 -44.47 -3.05 29.60
C THR A 135 -45.06 -2.93 31.01
N ALA A 136 -46.21 -3.58 31.29
CA ALA A 136 -46.79 -3.63 32.63
C ALA A 136 -45.94 -4.44 33.63
N GLN A 137 -45.20 -5.46 33.14
CA GLN A 137 -44.40 -6.36 33.98
C GLN A 137 -42.95 -5.86 34.18
N TYR A 138 -42.35 -5.20 33.20
CA TYR A 138 -40.93 -4.82 33.21
C TYR A 138 -40.65 -3.30 33.11
N GLY A 139 -41.67 -2.47 33.06
CA GLY A 139 -41.53 -1.03 32.85
C GLY A 139 -41.41 -0.66 31.38
N SER A 140 -41.26 0.64 31.08
CA SER A 140 -41.06 1.05 29.68
C SER A 140 -39.78 0.46 29.09
N LEU A 141 -39.91 -0.14 27.94
CA LEU A 141 -38.81 -0.61 27.09
C LEU A 141 -38.01 0.59 26.58
#